data_f281092d12ee5104babdcca4c9c8271b
#
_entry.id   f281092d12ee5104babdcca4c9c8271b
#
_cell.length_a   1.000
_cell.length_b   1.000
_cell.length_c   1.000
_cell.angle_alpha   90.00
_cell.angle_beta   90.00
_cell.angle_gamma   90.00
#
_symmetry.space_group_name_H-M   'P 1'
#
loop_
_entity.id
_entity.type
_entity.pdbx_description
1 polymer ?
#
loop_
_entity_poly.entity_id
_entity_poly.type
_entity_poly.pdbx_seq_one_letter_code
_entity_poly.pdbx_strand_id
1 'polypeptide(L)'
;TTAEAWGDIASRLAPGQEPAPFVVGEWPAPGRPAAIPALPSAPYAVLHLGASSPHKLWPAQHWRALAEAFAATGVQAIWSAGPRELDLVHAVDPEGRFVSMAGKLDLAGLWHLLAGAAVLVSPDTGVAHLARLTGTPAVVLFGPGSPIISGPGRFWRDSPFAVVWVEDIPCRDQNLLFERPLPWVRHCWRSVAECGNPRCIQQIDENQVVQAIERVAGIRLEKDGK
;
A
#
# COMPACT_ATOMS: atom_id res chain seq x y z
N THR A 1 10.70 13.33 1.94
CA THR A 1 9.93 12.54 0.94
C THR A 1 9.94 13.21 -0.43
N THR A 2 9.52 12.50 -1.47
CA THR A 2 9.40 13.07 -2.82
C THR A 2 8.44 14.26 -2.84
N ALA A 3 7.33 14.19 -2.10
CA ALA A 3 6.39 15.31 -1.99
C ALA A 3 7.03 16.53 -1.34
N GLU A 4 7.86 16.35 -0.32
CA GLU A 4 8.60 17.46 0.30
C GLU A 4 9.60 18.10 -0.65
N ALA A 5 10.33 17.31 -1.44
CA ALA A 5 11.26 17.83 -2.44
C ALA A 5 10.55 18.71 -3.48
N TRP A 6 9.38 18.30 -3.94
CA TRP A 6 8.55 19.12 -4.84
C TRP A 6 8.01 20.38 -4.14
N GLY A 7 7.61 20.27 -2.85
CA GLY A 7 7.20 21.40 -2.03
C GLY A 7 8.33 22.44 -1.89
N ASP A 8 9.55 22.00 -1.61
CA ASP A 8 10.73 22.88 -1.51
C ASP A 8 11.03 23.58 -2.84
N ILE A 9 10.85 22.91 -3.98
CA ILE A 9 10.98 23.53 -5.31
C ILE A 9 9.88 24.57 -5.52
N ALA A 10 8.63 24.26 -5.21
CA ALA A 10 7.51 25.18 -5.34
C ALA A 10 7.71 26.43 -4.46
N SER A 11 8.16 26.28 -3.22
CA SER A 11 8.45 27.39 -2.30
C SER A 11 9.57 28.31 -2.81
N ARG A 12 10.56 27.77 -3.54
CA ARG A 12 11.60 28.59 -4.19
C ARG A 12 11.08 29.38 -5.39
N LEU A 13 10.10 28.82 -6.11
CA LEU A 13 9.48 29.48 -7.26
C LEU A 13 8.43 30.52 -6.82
N ALA A 14 7.79 30.32 -5.66
CA ALA A 14 6.82 31.23 -5.06
C ALA A 14 7.18 31.48 -3.58
N PRO A 15 8.17 32.34 -3.30
CA PRO A 15 8.61 32.65 -1.93
C PRO A 15 7.45 33.15 -1.07
N GLY A 16 7.35 32.62 0.15
CA GLY A 16 6.29 32.99 1.09
C GLY A 16 5.00 32.15 0.95
N GLN A 17 4.96 31.23 0.00
CA GLN A 17 3.86 30.25 -0.15
C GLN A 17 4.38 28.83 0.14
N GLU A 18 4.41 28.46 1.41
CA GLU A 18 4.68 27.05 1.74
C GLU A 18 3.46 26.19 1.39
N PRO A 19 3.66 25.05 0.71
CA PRO A 19 2.56 24.13 0.42
C PRO A 19 1.90 23.68 1.72
N ALA A 20 0.60 23.91 1.84
CA ALA A 20 -0.18 23.35 2.93
C ALA A 20 -0.17 21.81 2.85
N PRO A 21 -0.33 21.11 3.97
CA PRO A 21 -0.59 19.66 3.94
C PRO A 21 -1.82 19.36 3.09
N PHE A 22 -1.78 18.21 2.41
CA PHE A 22 -2.93 17.74 1.64
C PHE A 22 -4.12 17.51 2.56
N VAL A 23 -5.29 17.99 2.13
CA VAL A 23 -6.57 17.75 2.79
C VAL A 23 -7.42 16.83 1.92
N VAL A 24 -7.99 15.79 2.49
CA VAL A 24 -8.89 14.88 1.78
C VAL A 24 -10.09 15.65 1.24
N GLY A 25 -10.40 15.45 -0.04
CA GLY A 25 -11.47 16.17 -0.72
C GLY A 25 -11.03 17.41 -1.50
N GLU A 26 -9.78 17.88 -1.38
CA GLU A 26 -9.25 18.94 -2.25
C GLU A 26 -9.25 18.53 -3.72
N TRP A 27 -9.07 17.24 -4.00
CA TRP A 27 -9.17 16.69 -5.33
C TRP A 27 -10.55 16.03 -5.51
N PRO A 28 -11.33 16.45 -6.51
CA PRO A 28 -12.64 15.86 -6.72
C PRO A 28 -12.53 14.39 -7.08
N ALA A 29 -13.42 13.59 -6.53
CA ALA A 29 -13.53 12.18 -6.92
C ALA A 29 -13.84 12.07 -8.42
N PRO A 30 -13.25 11.12 -9.15
CA PRO A 30 -13.62 10.85 -10.52
C PRO A 30 -15.07 10.38 -10.59
N GLY A 31 -15.74 10.60 -11.73
CA GLY A 31 -17.06 10.03 -11.99
C GLY A 31 -17.03 8.51 -11.78
N ARG A 32 -18.09 7.98 -11.17
CA ARG A 32 -18.19 6.53 -10.97
C ARG A 32 -18.42 5.83 -12.30
N PRO A 33 -17.57 4.88 -12.71
CA PRO A 33 -17.78 4.14 -13.96
C PRO A 33 -19.09 3.33 -13.90
N ALA A 34 -19.85 3.33 -15.00
CA ALA A 34 -21.13 2.60 -15.07
C ALA A 34 -20.96 1.07 -14.93
N ALA A 35 -19.80 0.54 -15.26
CA ALA A 35 -19.53 -0.89 -15.36
C ALA A 35 -18.70 -1.46 -14.20
N ILE A 36 -18.60 -0.76 -13.06
CA ILE A 36 -17.90 -1.37 -11.91
C ILE A 36 -18.81 -2.38 -11.20
N PRO A 37 -18.24 -3.50 -10.72
CA PRO A 37 -18.97 -4.43 -9.87
C PRO A 37 -19.60 -3.73 -8.67
N ALA A 38 -20.71 -4.26 -8.18
CA ALA A 38 -21.30 -3.74 -6.95
C ALA A 38 -20.27 -3.81 -5.81
N LEU A 39 -20.08 -2.67 -5.13
CA LEU A 39 -19.23 -2.62 -3.94
C LEU A 39 -20.00 -3.24 -2.77
N PRO A 40 -19.30 -3.91 -1.84
CA PRO A 40 -19.92 -4.47 -0.64
C PRO A 40 -20.65 -3.38 0.18
N SER A 41 -21.76 -3.77 0.79
CA SER A 41 -22.50 -2.93 1.76
C SER A 41 -21.95 -3.08 3.19
N ALA A 42 -21.27 -4.19 3.48
CA ALA A 42 -20.63 -4.42 4.77
C ALA A 42 -19.25 -3.74 4.82
N PRO A 43 -18.70 -3.46 6.01
CA PRO A 43 -17.32 -3.01 6.14
C PRO A 43 -16.34 -3.96 5.44
N TYR A 44 -15.39 -3.43 4.68
CA TYR A 44 -14.43 -4.25 3.95
C TYR A 44 -13.01 -3.70 4.00
N ALA A 45 -12.05 -4.60 3.92
CA ALA A 45 -10.65 -4.32 3.74
C ALA A 45 -10.22 -4.62 2.31
N VAL A 46 -9.45 -3.75 1.69
CA VAL A 46 -8.85 -4.00 0.37
C VAL A 46 -7.44 -4.54 0.57
N LEU A 47 -7.20 -5.75 0.10
CA LEU A 47 -5.91 -6.42 0.10
C LEU A 47 -5.36 -6.38 -1.34
N HIS A 48 -4.48 -5.42 -1.61
CA HIS A 48 -3.90 -5.23 -2.94
C HIS A 48 -2.60 -6.01 -3.07
N LEU A 49 -2.60 -7.02 -3.93
CA LEU A 49 -1.50 -7.99 -4.07
C LEU A 49 -0.42 -7.52 -5.05
N GLY A 50 -0.82 -6.71 -6.04
CA GLY A 50 0.01 -6.37 -7.19
C GLY A 50 1.15 -5.40 -6.87
N ALA A 51 2.24 -5.52 -7.62
CA ALA A 51 3.36 -4.60 -7.57
C ALA A 51 4.16 -4.61 -8.88
N SER A 52 4.83 -3.50 -9.17
CA SER A 52 5.69 -3.35 -10.36
C SER A 52 6.93 -4.24 -10.37
N SER A 53 7.28 -4.89 -9.26
CA SER A 53 8.44 -5.75 -9.13
C SER A 53 8.12 -6.97 -8.25
N PRO A 54 8.56 -8.17 -8.64
CA PRO A 54 8.43 -9.37 -7.80
C PRO A 54 9.04 -9.23 -6.40
N HIS A 55 10.06 -8.38 -6.25
CA HIS A 55 10.70 -8.10 -4.96
C HIS A 55 9.83 -7.32 -3.97
N LYS A 56 8.68 -6.82 -4.42
CA LYS A 56 7.70 -6.15 -3.58
C LYS A 56 6.54 -7.06 -3.17
N LEU A 57 6.49 -8.28 -3.70
CA LEU A 57 5.39 -9.21 -3.43
C LEU A 57 5.58 -9.86 -2.06
N TRP A 58 4.63 -9.60 -1.17
CA TRP A 58 4.57 -10.28 0.13
C TRP A 58 4.11 -11.74 -0.05
N PRO A 59 4.65 -12.70 0.74
CA PRO A 59 4.32 -14.10 0.56
C PRO A 59 2.83 -14.43 0.64
N ALA A 60 2.37 -15.32 -0.23
CA ALA A 60 0.94 -15.67 -0.37
C ALA A 60 0.31 -16.18 0.94
N GLN A 61 1.08 -16.92 1.76
CA GLN A 61 0.59 -17.42 3.04
C GLN A 61 0.20 -16.31 4.01
N HIS A 62 0.95 -15.22 4.04
CA HIS A 62 0.66 -14.08 4.91
C HIS A 62 -0.59 -13.32 4.47
N TRP A 63 -0.77 -13.15 3.14
CA TRP A 63 -2.00 -12.57 2.59
C TRP A 63 -3.23 -13.39 2.96
N ARG A 64 -3.12 -14.73 2.84
CA ARG A 64 -4.21 -15.65 3.18
C ARG A 64 -4.56 -15.55 4.67
N ALA A 65 -3.58 -15.63 5.54
CA ALA A 65 -3.77 -15.51 6.99
C ALA A 65 -4.42 -14.16 7.36
N LEU A 66 -4.00 -13.09 6.70
CA LEU A 66 -4.58 -11.75 6.92
C LEU A 66 -6.05 -11.70 6.48
N ALA A 67 -6.41 -12.28 5.34
CA ALA A 67 -7.79 -12.33 4.87
C ALA A 67 -8.69 -13.14 5.81
N GLU A 68 -8.20 -14.26 6.34
CA GLU A 68 -8.89 -15.08 7.34
C GLU A 68 -9.09 -14.32 8.65
N ALA A 69 -8.08 -13.59 9.10
CA ALA A 69 -8.18 -12.74 10.28
C ALA A 69 -9.25 -11.64 10.12
N PHE A 70 -9.35 -11.01 8.96
CA PHE A 70 -10.43 -10.06 8.68
C PHE A 70 -11.81 -10.74 8.71
N ALA A 71 -11.94 -11.89 8.08
CA ALA A 71 -13.21 -12.64 8.05
C ALA A 71 -13.71 -12.97 9.45
N ALA A 72 -12.83 -13.29 10.39
CA ALA A 72 -13.17 -13.56 11.79
C ALA A 72 -13.75 -12.34 12.53
N THR A 73 -13.47 -11.12 12.06
CA THR A 73 -13.98 -9.86 12.66
C THR A 73 -15.27 -9.34 12.00
N GLY A 74 -15.78 -10.02 10.98
CA GLY A 74 -16.92 -9.54 10.19
C GLY A 74 -16.56 -8.44 9.16
N VAL A 75 -15.29 -8.10 9.01
CA VAL A 75 -14.79 -7.22 7.95
C VAL A 75 -14.48 -8.07 6.72
N GLN A 76 -15.13 -7.78 5.59
CA GLN A 76 -14.95 -8.55 4.37
C GLN A 76 -13.58 -8.28 3.74
N ALA A 77 -12.76 -9.29 3.51
CA ALA A 77 -11.54 -9.15 2.71
C ALA A 77 -11.87 -9.13 1.22
N ILE A 78 -11.26 -8.19 0.49
CA ILE A 78 -11.41 -8.04 -0.97
C ILE A 78 -10.03 -8.06 -1.61
N TRP A 79 -9.80 -9.01 -2.51
CA TRP A 79 -8.60 -9.04 -3.32
C TRP A 79 -8.62 -7.96 -4.39
N SER A 80 -7.52 -7.25 -4.53
CA SER A 80 -7.26 -6.28 -5.58
C SER A 80 -5.90 -6.55 -6.23
N ALA A 81 -5.85 -6.49 -7.55
CA ALA A 81 -4.64 -6.62 -8.34
C ALA A 81 -4.88 -6.04 -9.74
N GLY A 82 -3.82 -5.75 -10.47
CA GLY A 82 -3.91 -5.34 -11.87
C GLY A 82 -4.40 -6.47 -12.78
N PRO A 83 -4.81 -6.16 -14.03
CA PRO A 83 -5.34 -7.16 -14.97
C PRO A 83 -4.32 -8.21 -15.42
N ARG A 84 -3.03 -7.95 -15.25
CA ARG A 84 -1.94 -8.88 -15.57
C ARG A 84 -1.40 -9.63 -14.33
N GLU A 85 -2.09 -9.53 -13.21
CA GLU A 85 -1.65 -10.04 -11.91
C GLU A 85 -2.68 -11.01 -11.30
N LEU A 86 -3.55 -11.59 -12.14
CA LEU A 86 -4.61 -12.52 -11.69
C LEU A 86 -4.03 -13.78 -11.05
N ASP A 87 -2.87 -14.21 -11.50
CA ASP A 87 -2.15 -15.36 -10.94
C ASP A 87 -1.79 -15.15 -9.46
N LEU A 88 -1.58 -13.90 -9.02
CA LEU A 88 -1.34 -13.60 -7.61
C LEU A 88 -2.58 -13.91 -6.77
N VAL A 89 -3.77 -13.56 -7.28
CA VAL A 89 -5.03 -13.88 -6.58
C VAL A 89 -5.23 -15.39 -6.51
N HIS A 90 -5.01 -16.09 -7.61
CA HIS A 90 -5.11 -17.55 -7.61
C HIS A 90 -4.12 -18.22 -6.63
N ALA A 91 -2.91 -17.68 -6.49
CA ALA A 91 -1.93 -18.19 -5.55
C ALA A 91 -2.33 -17.99 -4.08
N VAL A 92 -3.03 -16.90 -3.75
CA VAL A 92 -3.48 -16.62 -2.37
C VAL A 92 -4.82 -17.24 -2.05
N ASP A 93 -5.71 -17.37 -3.03
CA ASP A 93 -7.08 -17.84 -2.87
C ASP A 93 -7.50 -18.75 -4.04
N PRO A 94 -6.91 -19.94 -4.15
CA PRO A 94 -7.19 -20.87 -5.26
C PRO A 94 -8.64 -21.37 -5.29
N GLU A 95 -9.32 -21.35 -4.16
CA GLU A 95 -10.70 -21.81 -4.01
C GLU A 95 -11.73 -20.68 -4.24
N GLY A 96 -11.29 -19.43 -4.37
CA GLY A 96 -12.17 -18.27 -4.57
C GLY A 96 -13.08 -17.98 -3.38
N ARG A 97 -12.58 -18.14 -2.16
CA ARG A 97 -13.34 -17.96 -0.91
C ARG A 97 -13.68 -16.49 -0.62
N PHE A 98 -12.91 -15.57 -1.14
CA PHE A 98 -13.05 -14.13 -0.91
C PHE A 98 -13.42 -13.39 -2.19
N VAL A 99 -14.08 -12.25 -2.03
CA VAL A 99 -14.44 -11.41 -3.17
C VAL A 99 -13.17 -10.90 -3.86
N SER A 100 -13.14 -10.97 -5.18
CA SER A 100 -12.03 -10.47 -5.99
C SER A 100 -12.49 -9.37 -6.95
N MET A 101 -11.83 -8.22 -6.87
CA MET A 101 -11.92 -7.10 -7.81
C MET A 101 -10.71 -7.02 -8.75
N ALA A 102 -9.81 -8.01 -8.68
CA ALA A 102 -8.60 -8.05 -9.50
C ALA A 102 -8.94 -8.03 -11.00
N GLY A 103 -8.27 -7.15 -11.74
CA GLY A 103 -8.47 -6.97 -13.18
C GLY A 103 -9.83 -6.41 -13.61
N LYS A 104 -10.74 -6.10 -12.69
CA LYS A 104 -12.11 -5.66 -12.96
C LYS A 104 -12.30 -4.15 -12.87
N LEU A 105 -11.31 -3.42 -12.37
CA LEU A 105 -11.40 -2.00 -12.11
C LEU A 105 -10.39 -1.22 -12.94
N ASP A 106 -10.83 -0.12 -13.51
CA ASP A 106 -9.97 0.98 -13.93
C ASP A 106 -9.56 1.84 -12.72
N LEU A 107 -8.80 2.91 -12.96
CA LEU A 107 -8.34 3.79 -11.88
C LEU A 107 -9.49 4.49 -11.16
N ALA A 108 -10.55 4.86 -11.85
CA ALA A 108 -11.73 5.49 -11.26
C ALA A 108 -12.51 4.49 -10.40
N GLY A 109 -12.71 3.25 -10.88
CA GLY A 109 -13.30 2.18 -10.09
C GLY A 109 -12.51 1.83 -8.84
N LEU A 110 -11.17 1.81 -8.95
CA LEU A 110 -10.28 1.59 -7.82
C LEU A 110 -10.36 2.74 -6.80
N TRP A 111 -10.47 3.99 -7.26
CA TRP A 111 -10.75 5.13 -6.38
C TRP A 111 -11.98 4.89 -5.51
N HIS A 112 -13.10 4.52 -6.15
CA HIS A 112 -14.36 4.30 -5.44
C HIS A 112 -14.32 3.07 -4.52
N LEU A 113 -13.59 2.02 -4.91
CA LEU A 113 -13.35 0.88 -4.03
C LEU A 113 -12.57 1.33 -2.77
N LEU A 114 -11.51 2.10 -2.94
CA LEU A 114 -10.70 2.58 -1.82
C LEU A 114 -11.48 3.55 -0.94
N ALA A 115 -12.19 4.51 -1.51
CA ALA A 115 -12.94 5.51 -0.76
C ALA A 115 -14.01 4.92 0.18
N GLY A 116 -14.50 3.70 -0.10
CA GLY A 116 -15.43 2.97 0.77
C GLY A 116 -14.77 1.93 1.67
N ALA A 117 -13.45 1.72 1.56
CA ALA A 117 -12.75 0.71 2.34
C ALA A 117 -12.46 1.17 3.76
N ALA A 118 -12.61 0.27 4.73
CA ALA A 118 -12.19 0.51 6.11
C ALA A 118 -10.66 0.56 6.24
N VAL A 119 -9.94 -0.19 5.41
CA VAL A 119 -8.47 -0.18 5.34
C VAL A 119 -7.99 -0.72 4.00
N LEU A 120 -6.86 -0.20 3.51
CA LEU A 120 -6.04 -0.79 2.46
C LEU A 120 -4.81 -1.44 3.10
N VAL A 121 -4.46 -2.66 2.67
CA VAL A 121 -3.12 -3.24 2.85
C VAL A 121 -2.53 -3.48 1.48
N SER A 122 -1.33 -2.96 1.21
CA SER A 122 -0.70 -3.09 -0.11
C SER A 122 0.82 -3.02 -0.02
N PRO A 123 1.56 -3.57 -0.98
CA PRO A 123 2.95 -3.20 -1.20
C PRO A 123 3.11 -1.71 -1.51
N ASP A 124 4.33 -1.19 -1.47
CA ASP A 124 4.70 0.15 -1.93
C ASP A 124 4.47 0.29 -3.45
N THR A 125 3.27 0.74 -3.82
CA THR A 125 2.77 0.88 -5.20
C THR A 125 1.93 2.15 -5.38
N GLY A 126 1.51 2.43 -6.62
CA GLY A 126 0.63 3.55 -6.93
C GLY A 126 -0.71 3.51 -6.17
N VAL A 127 -1.19 2.33 -5.82
CA VAL A 127 -2.45 2.15 -5.07
C VAL A 127 -2.36 2.72 -3.65
N ALA A 128 -1.20 2.60 -3.01
CA ALA A 128 -0.95 3.23 -1.71
C ALA A 128 -1.05 4.76 -1.77
N HIS A 129 -0.59 5.37 -2.88
CA HIS A 129 -0.73 6.81 -3.08
C HIS A 129 -2.19 7.21 -3.37
N LEU A 130 -2.93 6.36 -4.09
CA LEU A 130 -4.36 6.59 -4.33
C LEU A 130 -5.16 6.56 -3.01
N ALA A 131 -4.83 5.66 -2.09
CA ALA A 131 -5.46 5.61 -0.77
C ALA A 131 -5.28 6.92 0.03
N ARG A 132 -4.14 7.60 -0.10
CA ARG A 132 -3.96 8.92 0.51
C ARG A 132 -4.92 9.97 -0.05
N LEU A 133 -5.16 9.96 -1.36
CA LEU A 133 -6.08 10.89 -2.01
C LEU A 133 -7.54 10.64 -1.58
N THR A 134 -7.91 9.39 -1.34
CA THR A 134 -9.26 9.01 -0.89
C THR A 134 -9.45 9.13 0.62
N GLY A 135 -8.37 9.36 1.39
CA GLY A 135 -8.40 9.37 2.85
C GLY A 135 -8.56 7.99 3.48
N THR A 136 -8.37 6.93 2.70
CA THR A 136 -8.50 5.55 3.18
C THR A 136 -7.34 5.21 4.11
N PRO A 137 -7.58 4.68 5.33
CA PRO A 137 -6.53 4.13 6.17
C PRO A 137 -5.70 3.10 5.40
N ALA A 138 -4.37 3.25 5.41
CA ALA A 138 -3.51 2.40 4.60
C ALA A 138 -2.31 1.86 5.39
N VAL A 139 -2.07 0.56 5.25
CA VAL A 139 -0.86 -0.13 5.71
C VAL A 139 -0.05 -0.51 4.49
N VAL A 140 1.16 0.02 4.38
CA VAL A 140 2.00 -0.15 3.20
C VAL A 140 3.29 -0.89 3.53
N LEU A 141 3.50 -1.99 2.80
CA LEU A 141 4.61 -2.91 2.99
C LEU A 141 5.80 -2.49 2.11
N PHE A 142 6.88 -2.07 2.75
CA PHE A 142 8.10 -1.65 2.06
C PHE A 142 9.14 -2.76 2.03
N GLY A 143 9.32 -3.37 0.89
CA GLY A 143 10.40 -4.32 0.62
C GLY A 143 11.70 -3.60 0.21
N PRO A 144 12.04 -3.53 -1.08
CA PRO A 144 13.27 -2.90 -1.58
C PRO A 144 13.24 -1.37 -1.51
N GLY A 145 12.04 -0.76 -1.52
CA GLY A 145 11.85 0.68 -1.47
C GLY A 145 12.25 1.32 -0.14
N SER A 146 12.30 2.65 -0.13
CA SER A 146 12.60 3.43 1.06
C SER A 146 11.36 4.18 1.54
N PRO A 147 10.89 3.93 2.76
CA PRO A 147 9.78 4.69 3.34
C PRO A 147 10.12 6.17 3.57
N ILE A 148 11.40 6.53 3.64
CA ILE A 148 11.83 7.93 3.70
C ILE A 148 11.49 8.66 2.39
N ILE A 149 11.54 7.96 1.26
CA ILE A 149 11.23 8.55 -0.07
C ILE A 149 9.73 8.60 -0.32
N SER A 150 9.04 7.47 -0.13
CA SER A 150 7.64 7.27 -0.52
C SER A 150 6.66 7.25 0.65
N GLY A 151 7.15 7.35 1.88
CA GLY A 151 6.34 7.42 3.08
C GLY A 151 5.55 8.73 3.23
N PRO A 152 4.86 8.96 4.34
CA PRO A 152 3.92 10.07 4.48
C PRO A 152 4.56 11.47 4.40
N GLY A 153 5.69 11.72 5.04
CA GLY A 153 6.31 13.04 5.09
C GLY A 153 5.39 14.15 5.60
N ARG A 154 5.83 15.41 5.48
CA ARG A 154 5.07 16.59 5.98
C ARG A 154 3.78 16.85 5.18
N PHE A 155 3.83 16.68 3.87
CA PHE A 155 2.68 16.94 2.98
C PHE A 155 1.51 15.99 3.24
N TRP A 156 1.81 14.73 3.57
CA TRP A 156 0.82 13.68 3.85
C TRP A 156 0.66 13.36 5.34
N ARG A 157 1.13 14.24 6.23
CA ARG A 157 1.19 13.95 7.68
C ARG A 157 -0.15 13.61 8.32
N ASP A 158 -1.23 14.15 7.77
CA ASP A 158 -2.59 13.93 8.29
C ASP A 158 -3.30 12.73 7.62
N SER A 159 -2.63 12.06 6.67
CA SER A 159 -3.15 10.82 6.07
C SER A 159 -3.02 9.65 7.07
N PRO A 160 -4.07 8.83 7.24
CA PRO A 160 -4.02 7.63 8.07
C PRO A 160 -3.20 6.53 7.39
N PHE A 161 -1.87 6.63 7.49
CA PHE A 161 -0.93 5.83 6.74
C PHE A 161 0.14 5.24 7.65
N ALA A 162 0.27 3.91 7.66
CA ALA A 162 1.33 3.21 8.36
C ALA A 162 2.29 2.55 7.38
N VAL A 163 3.58 2.66 7.70
CA VAL A 163 4.65 1.93 7.04
C VAL A 163 4.98 0.68 7.84
N VAL A 164 5.07 -0.45 7.14
CA VAL A 164 5.63 -1.69 7.68
C VAL A 164 6.83 -2.09 6.83
N TRP A 165 7.98 -2.23 7.47
CA TRP A 165 9.22 -2.60 6.81
C TRP A 165 10.21 -3.20 7.79
N VAL A 166 11.18 -3.95 7.27
CA VAL A 166 12.32 -4.44 8.07
C VAL A 166 13.44 -3.43 7.92
N GLU A 167 13.87 -2.81 9.01
CA GLU A 167 14.85 -1.71 8.98
C GLU A 167 16.24 -2.20 8.58
N ASP A 168 16.74 -3.21 9.28
CA ASP A 168 18.10 -3.70 9.12
C ASP A 168 18.24 -4.74 8.00
N ILE A 169 18.14 -4.27 6.77
CA ILE A 169 18.41 -5.08 5.58
C ILE A 169 19.70 -4.58 4.91
N PRO A 170 20.83 -5.29 5.09
CA PRO A 170 22.14 -4.82 4.60
C PRO A 170 22.18 -4.55 3.09
N CYS A 171 21.39 -5.27 2.30
CA CYS A 171 21.36 -5.08 0.85
C CYS A 171 20.53 -3.89 0.37
N ARG A 172 19.92 -3.09 1.26
CA ARG A 172 19.45 -1.73 0.93
C ARG A 172 20.62 -0.75 1.01
N ASP A 173 21.64 -0.99 0.22
CA ASP A 173 22.93 -0.29 0.23
C ASP A 173 23.04 0.77 -0.87
N GLN A 174 22.04 0.88 -1.75
CA GLN A 174 22.03 1.86 -2.81
C GLN A 174 21.46 3.18 -2.31
N ASN A 175 22.20 4.25 -2.59
CA ASN A 175 21.90 5.60 -2.13
C ASN A 175 21.70 6.60 -3.29
N LEU A 176 21.58 6.10 -4.51
CA LEU A 176 21.39 6.92 -5.69
C LEU A 176 19.91 7.27 -5.87
N LEU A 177 19.58 8.56 -5.92
CA LEU A 177 18.24 9.04 -6.21
C LEU A 177 18.33 10.19 -7.22
N PHE A 178 17.60 10.08 -8.34
CA PHE A 178 17.69 11.04 -9.47
C PHE A 178 19.13 11.28 -9.92
N GLU A 179 19.88 10.20 -10.10
CA GLU A 179 21.29 10.22 -10.52
C GLU A 179 22.24 10.93 -9.54
N ARG A 180 21.81 11.19 -8.30
CA ARG A 180 22.60 11.84 -7.25
C ARG A 180 22.80 10.92 -6.07
N PRO A 181 24.02 10.78 -5.55
CA PRO A 181 24.27 10.06 -4.31
C PRO A 181 23.74 10.87 -3.11
N LEU A 182 22.81 10.27 -2.36
CA LEU A 182 22.22 10.87 -1.16
C LEU A 182 22.47 9.93 0.03
N PRO A 183 23.37 10.29 0.97
CA PRO A 183 23.81 9.37 2.03
C PRO A 183 22.70 8.93 2.99
N TRP A 184 21.63 9.69 3.07
CA TRP A 184 20.46 9.38 3.92
C TRP A 184 19.41 8.51 3.21
N VAL A 185 19.57 8.23 1.91
CA VAL A 185 18.69 7.35 1.14
C VAL A 185 19.23 5.93 1.20
N ARG A 186 18.37 4.98 1.50
CA ARG A 186 18.65 3.55 1.47
C ARG A 186 17.53 2.85 0.74
N HIS A 187 17.85 2.22 -0.38
CA HIS A 187 16.93 1.40 -1.17
C HIS A 187 17.67 0.29 -1.92
N CYS A 188 16.95 -0.55 -2.63
CA CYS A 188 17.52 -1.61 -3.45
C CYS A 188 16.85 -1.62 -4.83
N TRP A 189 17.66 -1.56 -5.89
CA TRP A 189 17.24 -1.64 -7.29
C TRP A 189 17.71 -2.92 -7.97
N ARG A 190 18.12 -3.93 -7.20
CA ARG A 190 18.57 -5.21 -7.76
C ARG A 190 17.46 -5.85 -8.57
N SER A 191 17.84 -6.41 -9.72
CA SER A 191 16.98 -7.21 -10.56
C SER A 191 16.69 -8.58 -9.91
N VAL A 192 15.74 -9.32 -10.47
CA VAL A 192 15.40 -10.68 -10.02
C VAL A 192 16.60 -11.62 -10.17
N ALA A 193 17.45 -11.41 -11.18
CA ALA A 193 18.67 -12.20 -11.38
C ALA A 193 19.72 -11.96 -10.29
N GLU A 194 19.77 -10.75 -9.73
CA GLU A 194 20.71 -10.36 -8.67
C GLU A 194 20.19 -10.68 -7.27
N CYS A 195 18.88 -10.78 -7.09
CA CYS A 195 18.24 -11.07 -5.81
C CYS A 195 17.12 -12.10 -5.97
N GLY A 196 17.47 -13.37 -5.91
CA GLY A 196 16.50 -14.48 -5.96
C GLY A 196 15.68 -14.68 -4.66
N ASN A 197 16.06 -14.00 -3.55
CA ASN A 197 15.39 -14.14 -2.26
C ASN A 197 15.22 -12.76 -1.59
N PRO A 198 14.10 -12.04 -1.85
CA PRO A 198 13.88 -10.69 -1.33
C PRO A 198 13.46 -10.70 0.15
N ARG A 199 14.40 -11.00 1.04
CA ARG A 199 14.17 -11.03 2.50
C ARG A 199 13.55 -9.75 3.04
N CYS A 200 13.79 -8.62 2.39
CA CYS A 200 13.25 -7.31 2.80
C CYS A 200 11.72 -7.24 2.82
N ILE A 201 11.04 -8.02 1.99
CA ILE A 201 9.58 -8.13 2.00
C ILE A 201 9.11 -9.42 2.69
N GLN A 202 9.88 -10.51 2.58
CA GLN A 202 9.51 -11.81 3.14
C GLN A 202 9.58 -11.83 4.67
N GLN A 203 10.45 -11.03 5.28
CA GLN A 203 10.61 -10.92 6.73
C GLN A 203 9.62 -9.94 7.38
N ILE A 204 8.76 -9.29 6.60
CA ILE A 204 7.65 -8.53 7.18
C ILE A 204 6.70 -9.53 7.84
N ASP A 205 6.58 -9.44 9.16
CA ASP A 205 5.76 -10.30 9.98
C ASP A 205 4.29 -9.86 9.93
N GLU A 206 3.38 -10.83 9.94
CA GLU A 206 1.94 -10.59 10.01
C GLU A 206 1.54 -9.76 11.25
N ASN A 207 2.20 -9.98 12.39
CA ASN A 207 1.92 -9.21 13.60
C ASN A 207 2.20 -7.72 13.43
N GLN A 208 3.28 -7.37 12.72
CA GLN A 208 3.58 -5.97 12.42
C GLN A 208 2.48 -5.35 11.56
N VAL A 209 1.94 -6.12 10.60
CA VAL A 209 0.84 -5.67 9.73
C VAL A 209 -0.46 -5.52 10.53
N VAL A 210 -0.81 -6.49 11.37
CA VAL A 210 -2.00 -6.44 12.25
C VAL A 210 -1.94 -5.23 13.20
N GLN A 211 -0.81 -5.00 13.86
CA GLN A 211 -0.62 -3.84 14.72
C GLN A 211 -0.72 -2.52 13.96
N ALA A 212 -0.22 -2.49 12.72
CA ALA A 212 -0.34 -1.32 11.88
C ALA A 212 -1.80 -1.05 11.48
N ILE A 213 -2.59 -2.09 11.17
CA ILE A 213 -4.02 -1.99 10.89
C ILE A 213 -4.77 -1.44 12.10
N GLU A 214 -4.53 -1.99 13.30
CA GLU A 214 -5.17 -1.48 14.52
C GLU A 214 -4.86 0.01 14.73
N ARG A 215 -3.61 0.39 14.54
CA ARG A 215 -3.15 1.78 14.73
C ARG A 215 -3.80 2.78 13.76
N VAL A 216 -3.96 2.43 12.47
CA VAL A 216 -4.45 3.40 11.46
C VAL A 216 -5.95 3.31 11.20
N ALA A 217 -6.57 2.14 11.42
CA ALA A 217 -7.97 1.88 11.11
C ALA A 217 -8.82 1.54 12.34
N GLY A 218 -8.21 1.33 13.51
CA GLY A 218 -8.92 0.92 14.72
C GLY A 218 -9.52 -0.49 14.66
N ILE A 219 -9.14 -1.30 13.68
CA ILE A 219 -9.64 -2.67 13.49
C ILE A 219 -8.74 -3.62 14.25
N ARG A 220 -9.32 -4.31 15.25
CA ARG A 220 -8.61 -5.37 15.98
C ARG A 220 -8.83 -6.70 15.28
N LEU A 221 -7.74 -7.27 14.81
CA LEU A 221 -7.70 -8.61 14.25
C LEU A 221 -7.25 -9.55 15.35
N GLU A 222 -8.19 -10.28 15.96
CA GLU A 222 -7.84 -11.29 16.94
C GLU A 222 -7.12 -12.44 16.23
N LYS A 223 -6.01 -12.90 16.82
CA LYS A 223 -5.46 -14.20 16.45
C LYS A 223 -6.28 -15.25 17.18
N ASP A 224 -6.79 -16.24 16.43
CA ASP A 224 -7.24 -17.47 17.04
C ASP A 224 -6.12 -17.99 17.95
N GLY A 225 -6.38 -17.93 19.25
CA GLY A 225 -5.42 -18.39 20.24
C GLY A 225 -5.14 -19.88 20.03
N LYS A 226 -3.90 -20.19 19.67
CA LYS A 226 -3.31 -21.50 19.94
C LYS A 226 -2.41 -21.38 21.15
#